data_b7afa646a3f44c9b9971b0e5d68594a2
#
_entry.id   b7afa646a3f44c9b9971b0e5d68594a2
#
_cell.length_a   1.000
_cell.length_b   1.000
_cell.length_c   1.000
_cell.angle_alpha   90.00
_cell.angle_beta   90.00
_cell.angle_gamma   90.00
#
_symmetry.space_group_name_H-M   'P 1'
#
loop_
_entity.id
_entity.type
_entity.pdbx_description
1 polymer ?
#
loop_
_entity_poly.entity_id
_entity_poly.type
_entity_poly.pdbx_seq_one_letter_code
_entity_poly.pdbx_strand_id
1 'polypeptide(L)'
;MQKVSIYVDVQNIYYTTKQIHNCHFDYNAFWQKVILNRKVVKAVAYAIESKDEKQRQFQNILRGIGFEVKLKPFIQRIDNSAKGDWDVGITVDILEYAEESDIIILASGDGDFDILVKKLIEKYNSIVEVYGVKQLTAISLIKSASKFISIESDLLL
;
A
#
# COMPACT_ATOMS: atom_id res chain seq x y z
N MET A 1 6.63 -16.11 -15.75
CA MET A 1 6.29 -14.76 -15.30
C MET A 1 6.78 -14.53 -13.88
N GLN A 2 7.26 -13.34 -13.59
CA GLN A 2 7.60 -12.96 -12.23
C GLN A 2 6.34 -12.91 -11.36
N LYS A 3 6.48 -13.33 -10.12
CA LYS A 3 5.41 -13.32 -9.12
C LYS A 3 5.43 -12.00 -8.36
N VAL A 4 4.26 -11.38 -8.23
CA VAL A 4 4.11 -10.09 -7.55
C VAL A 4 3.15 -10.20 -6.37
N SER A 5 3.49 -9.57 -5.26
CA SER A 5 2.58 -9.34 -4.16
C SER A 5 2.41 -7.83 -3.95
N ILE A 6 1.19 -7.42 -3.58
CA ILE A 6 0.78 -6.01 -3.59
C ILE A 6 0.14 -5.67 -2.25
N TYR A 7 0.61 -4.61 -1.62
CA TYR A 7 0.15 -4.18 -0.29
C TYR A 7 -0.12 -2.67 -0.30
N VAL A 8 -1.34 -2.28 0.01
CA VAL A 8 -1.75 -0.87 -0.04
C VAL A 8 -2.20 -0.40 1.33
N ASP A 9 -1.50 0.60 1.86
CA ASP A 9 -1.89 1.34 3.05
C ASP A 9 -2.92 2.40 2.63
N VAL A 10 -4.19 2.01 2.64
CA VAL A 10 -5.28 2.82 2.06
C VAL A 10 -5.36 4.20 2.71
N GLN A 11 -5.23 4.27 4.03
CA GLN A 11 -5.36 5.52 4.76
C GLN A 11 -4.23 6.49 4.42
N ASN A 12 -2.99 6.01 4.39
CA ASN A 12 -1.84 6.83 4.01
C ASN A 12 -1.99 7.36 2.58
N ILE A 13 -2.35 6.49 1.65
CA ILE A 13 -2.53 6.87 0.24
C ILE A 13 -3.66 7.88 0.09
N TYR A 14 -4.78 7.69 0.80
CA TYR A 14 -5.90 8.64 0.75
C TYR A 14 -5.48 10.04 1.21
N TYR A 15 -4.87 10.15 2.39
CA TYR A 15 -4.51 11.46 2.95
C TYR A 15 -3.42 12.15 2.15
N THR A 16 -2.42 11.43 1.69
CA THR A 16 -1.30 12.04 0.96
C THR A 16 -1.71 12.50 -0.44
N THR A 17 -2.51 11.72 -1.16
CA THR A 17 -3.00 12.12 -2.49
C THR A 17 -3.95 13.30 -2.39
N LYS A 18 -4.80 13.32 -1.39
CA LYS A 18 -5.72 14.45 -1.17
C LYS A 18 -4.97 15.72 -0.82
N GLN A 19 -3.99 15.64 0.08
CA GLN A 19 -3.24 16.81 0.55
C GLN A 19 -2.43 17.48 -0.56
N ILE A 20 -1.73 16.71 -1.38
CA ILE A 20 -0.82 17.27 -2.40
C ILE A 20 -1.52 17.48 -3.74
N HIS A 21 -2.36 16.54 -4.17
CA HIS A 21 -2.96 16.57 -5.50
C HIS A 21 -4.43 16.98 -5.51
N ASN A 22 -5.08 17.00 -4.35
CA ASN A 22 -6.53 17.21 -4.21
C ASN A 22 -7.34 16.27 -5.12
N CYS A 23 -6.88 15.06 -5.27
CA CYS A 23 -7.48 14.02 -6.10
C CYS A 23 -7.55 12.72 -5.32
N HIS A 24 -8.22 11.73 -5.90
CA HIS A 24 -8.21 10.37 -5.39
C HIS A 24 -7.24 9.51 -6.17
N PHE A 25 -6.69 8.50 -5.49
CA PHE A 25 -5.83 7.52 -6.13
C PHE A 25 -6.63 6.63 -7.08
N ASP A 26 -6.13 6.42 -8.28
CA ASP A 26 -6.78 5.56 -9.28
C ASP A 26 -6.33 4.11 -9.08
N TYR A 27 -7.10 3.35 -8.31
CA TYR A 27 -6.78 1.95 -8.00
C TYR A 27 -6.81 1.05 -9.24
N ASN A 28 -7.66 1.33 -10.20
CA ASN A 28 -7.72 0.56 -11.44
C ASN A 28 -6.44 0.74 -12.26
N ALA A 29 -6.00 1.98 -12.42
CA ALA A 29 -4.76 2.28 -13.14
C ALA A 29 -3.55 1.68 -12.43
N PHE A 30 -3.51 1.78 -11.10
CA PHE A 30 -2.47 1.19 -10.28
C PHE A 30 -2.41 -0.33 -10.47
N TRP A 31 -3.56 -0.99 -10.35
CA TRP A 31 -3.66 -2.44 -10.51
C TRP A 31 -3.11 -2.89 -11.86
N GLN A 32 -3.54 -2.25 -12.93
CA GLN A 32 -3.11 -2.61 -14.27
C GLN A 32 -1.61 -2.40 -14.48
N LYS A 33 -1.06 -1.36 -13.87
CA LYS A 33 0.37 -1.06 -13.95
C LYS A 33 1.21 -2.11 -13.22
N VAL A 34 0.82 -2.49 -12.00
CA VAL A 34 1.63 -3.38 -11.16
C VAL A 34 1.52 -4.85 -11.55
N ILE A 35 0.44 -5.26 -12.19
CA ILE A 35 0.26 -6.67 -12.61
C ILE A 35 0.75 -6.96 -14.03
N LEU A 36 1.15 -5.95 -14.78
CA LEU A 36 1.51 -6.11 -16.20
C LEU A 36 2.68 -7.11 -16.36
N ASN A 37 2.41 -8.21 -17.08
CA ASN A 37 3.36 -9.30 -17.32
C ASN A 37 3.84 -9.97 -16.01
N ARG A 38 2.98 -9.98 -14.99
CA ARG A 38 3.30 -10.57 -13.69
C ARG A 38 2.14 -11.43 -13.21
N LYS A 39 2.46 -12.43 -12.38
CA LYS A 39 1.47 -13.29 -11.73
C LYS A 39 1.25 -12.80 -10.29
N VAL A 40 0.02 -12.44 -9.95
CA VAL A 40 -0.32 -12.00 -8.59
C VAL A 40 -0.40 -13.20 -7.67
N VAL A 41 0.41 -13.21 -6.61
CA VAL A 41 0.37 -14.25 -5.57
C VAL A 41 -0.37 -13.76 -4.33
N LYS A 42 -0.39 -12.45 -4.08
CA LYS A 42 -1.13 -11.85 -2.97
C LYS A 42 -1.39 -10.38 -3.30
N ALA A 43 -2.58 -9.89 -2.97
CA ALA A 43 -2.90 -8.47 -3.10
C ALA A 43 -3.84 -8.08 -1.97
N VAL A 44 -3.40 -7.16 -1.11
CA VAL A 44 -4.14 -6.76 0.08
C VAL A 44 -4.21 -5.25 0.16
N ALA A 45 -5.40 -4.75 0.44
CA ALA A 45 -5.65 -3.35 0.80
C ALA A 45 -6.08 -3.29 2.26
N TYR A 46 -5.41 -2.45 3.03
CA TYR A 46 -5.61 -2.33 4.48
C TYR A 46 -6.40 -1.06 4.77
N ALA A 47 -7.59 -1.24 5.33
CA ALA A 47 -8.50 -0.14 5.57
C ALA A 47 -9.09 -0.18 6.99
N ILE A 48 -9.92 0.80 7.29
CA ILE A 48 -10.59 0.93 8.58
C ILE A 48 -12.07 0.61 8.37
N GLU A 49 -12.63 -0.19 9.28
CA GLU A 49 -14.06 -0.46 9.30
C GLU A 49 -14.86 0.83 9.39
N SER A 50 -15.92 0.97 8.61
CA SER A 50 -16.73 2.17 8.56
C SER A 50 -18.20 1.85 8.46
N LYS A 51 -19.03 2.69 9.08
CA LYS A 51 -20.49 2.67 8.92
C LYS A 51 -20.94 3.51 7.73
N ASP A 52 -20.05 4.30 7.16
CA ASP A 52 -20.33 5.15 6.00
C ASP A 52 -20.51 4.28 4.75
N GLU A 53 -21.65 4.42 4.10
CA GLU A 53 -21.99 3.65 2.90
C GLU A 53 -21.01 3.89 1.75
N LYS A 54 -20.51 5.12 1.60
CA LYS A 54 -19.52 5.44 0.56
C LYS A 54 -18.22 4.69 0.79
N GLN A 55 -17.78 4.56 2.04
CA GLN A 55 -16.58 3.81 2.37
C GLN A 55 -16.76 2.31 2.11
N ARG A 56 -17.94 1.78 2.43
CA ARG A 56 -18.26 0.37 2.13
C ARG A 56 -18.28 0.10 0.64
N GLN A 57 -18.86 1.00 -0.15
CA GLN A 57 -18.87 0.89 -1.62
C GLN A 57 -17.44 0.93 -2.16
N PHE A 58 -16.61 1.82 -1.67
CA PHE A 58 -15.20 1.89 -2.04
C PHE A 58 -14.47 0.58 -1.75
N GLN A 59 -14.67 0.02 -0.57
CA GLN A 59 -14.07 -1.27 -0.20
C GLN A 59 -14.53 -2.40 -1.12
N ASN A 60 -15.79 -2.40 -1.52
CA ASN A 60 -16.32 -3.38 -2.48
C ASN A 60 -15.72 -3.19 -3.88
N ILE A 61 -15.46 -1.95 -4.28
CA ILE A 61 -14.75 -1.66 -5.54
C ILE A 61 -13.34 -2.27 -5.50
N LEU A 62 -12.63 -2.12 -4.39
CA LEU A 62 -11.30 -2.71 -4.22
C LEU A 62 -11.34 -4.23 -4.36
N ARG A 63 -12.33 -4.87 -3.76
CA ARG A 63 -12.53 -6.33 -3.90
C ARG A 63 -12.82 -6.72 -5.35
N GLY A 64 -13.62 -5.93 -6.05
CA GLY A 64 -13.92 -6.17 -7.46
C GLY A 64 -12.71 -6.04 -8.37
N ILE A 65 -11.76 -5.19 -8.01
CA ILE A 65 -10.50 -5.04 -8.77
C ILE A 65 -9.62 -6.28 -8.59
N GLY A 66 -9.59 -6.86 -7.40
CA GLY A 66 -8.78 -8.05 -7.11
C GLY A 66 -8.11 -8.05 -5.75
N PHE A 67 -8.32 -7.00 -4.95
CA PHE A 67 -7.74 -6.93 -3.60
C PHE A 67 -8.54 -7.72 -2.58
N GLU A 68 -7.83 -8.41 -1.69
CA GLU A 68 -8.37 -8.76 -0.39
C GLU A 68 -8.37 -7.50 0.46
N VAL A 69 -9.50 -7.16 1.09
CA VAL A 69 -9.59 -5.98 1.94
C VAL A 69 -9.58 -6.42 3.38
N LYS A 70 -8.57 -6.01 4.13
CA LYS A 70 -8.47 -6.25 5.57
C LYS A 70 -8.92 -4.99 6.31
N LEU A 71 -9.79 -5.18 7.30
CA LEU A 71 -10.38 -4.07 8.04
C LEU A 71 -9.99 -4.16 9.52
N LYS A 72 -9.66 -3.01 10.11
CA LYS A 72 -9.55 -2.83 11.54
C LYS A 72 -10.73 -2.04 12.05
N PRO A 73 -11.22 -2.33 13.28
CA PRO A 73 -12.20 -1.47 13.92
C PRO A 73 -11.65 -0.06 14.08
N PHE A 74 -12.49 0.95 13.90
CA PHE A 74 -12.13 2.32 14.23
C PHE A 74 -12.12 2.46 15.76
N ILE A 75 -10.94 2.73 16.32
CA ILE A 75 -10.76 2.91 17.77
C ILE A 75 -10.33 4.34 18.02
N GLN A 76 -11.15 5.09 18.78
CA GLN A 76 -10.78 6.41 19.25
C GLN A 76 -10.17 6.30 20.63
N ARG A 77 -8.97 6.86 20.79
CA ARG A 77 -8.26 6.84 22.08
C ARG A 77 -8.82 7.91 23.01
N ILE A 78 -8.50 7.77 24.32
CA ILE A 78 -8.92 8.70 25.36
C ILE A 78 -8.42 10.14 25.08
N ASP A 79 -7.29 10.29 24.42
CA ASP A 79 -6.69 11.56 24.02
C ASP A 79 -7.29 12.14 22.72
N ASN A 80 -8.40 11.59 22.25
CA ASN A 80 -9.07 11.94 20.98
C ASN A 80 -8.29 11.62 19.70
N SER A 81 -7.18 10.87 19.81
CA SER A 81 -6.52 10.35 18.61
C SER A 81 -7.21 9.07 18.12
N ALA A 82 -7.22 8.87 16.80
CA ALA A 82 -7.72 7.64 16.20
C ALA A 82 -6.55 6.69 15.96
N LYS A 83 -6.74 5.41 16.32
CA LYS A 83 -5.76 4.37 16.00
C LYS A 83 -6.26 3.58 14.78
N GLY A 84 -5.63 3.80 13.64
CA GLY A 84 -6.00 3.13 12.39
C GLY A 84 -4.81 2.63 11.61
N ASP A 85 -3.64 2.60 12.24
CA ASP A 85 -2.42 2.24 11.55
C ASP A 85 -2.30 0.73 11.42
N TRP A 86 -1.88 0.31 10.23
CA TRP A 86 -1.73 -1.08 9.84
C TRP A 86 -0.26 -1.52 9.72
N ASP A 87 0.69 -0.73 10.22
CA ASP A 87 2.12 -0.95 9.97
C ASP A 87 2.57 -2.36 10.34
N VAL A 88 2.19 -2.84 11.52
CA VAL A 88 2.54 -4.19 11.96
C VAL A 88 1.85 -5.25 11.11
N GLY A 89 0.57 -5.07 10.82
CA GLY A 89 -0.20 -6.02 10.01
C GLY A 89 0.33 -6.14 8.59
N ILE A 90 0.67 -5.02 7.97
CA ILE A 90 1.29 -4.99 6.64
C ILE A 90 2.64 -5.70 6.67
N THR A 91 3.46 -5.40 7.67
CA THR A 91 4.79 -6.01 7.82
C THR A 91 4.70 -7.52 7.95
N VAL A 92 3.79 -8.00 8.79
CA VAL A 92 3.60 -9.46 8.99
C VAL A 92 3.18 -10.13 7.68
N ASP A 93 2.23 -9.56 6.97
CA ASP A 93 1.74 -10.14 5.71
C ASP A 93 2.83 -10.13 4.63
N ILE A 94 3.58 -9.06 4.52
CA ILE A 94 4.68 -8.97 3.54
C ILE A 94 5.71 -10.06 3.82
N LEU A 95 6.12 -10.24 5.07
CA LEU A 95 7.10 -11.25 5.44
C LEU A 95 6.58 -12.68 5.18
N GLU A 96 5.30 -12.91 5.38
CA GLU A 96 4.69 -14.21 5.15
C GLU A 96 4.79 -14.65 3.68
N TYR A 97 4.64 -13.72 2.76
CA TYR A 97 4.65 -14.01 1.31
C TYR A 97 5.96 -13.62 0.62
N ALA A 98 6.97 -13.19 1.37
CA ALA A 98 8.23 -12.69 0.80
C ALA A 98 8.95 -13.73 -0.06
N GLU A 99 9.03 -14.98 0.39
CA GLU A 99 9.70 -16.04 -0.35
C GLU A 99 8.98 -16.41 -1.65
N GLU A 100 7.66 -16.23 -1.68
CA GLU A 100 6.84 -16.56 -2.85
C GLU A 100 6.81 -15.43 -3.88
N SER A 101 7.36 -14.27 -3.54
CA SER A 101 7.24 -13.06 -4.36
C SER A 101 8.60 -12.67 -4.94
N ASP A 102 8.66 -12.52 -6.26
CA ASP A 102 9.83 -11.94 -6.92
C ASP A 102 9.85 -10.43 -6.75
N ILE A 103 8.67 -9.83 -6.83
CA ILE A 103 8.47 -8.38 -6.72
C ILE A 103 7.44 -8.12 -5.63
N ILE A 104 7.77 -7.18 -4.74
CA ILE A 104 6.88 -6.73 -3.67
C ILE A 104 6.53 -5.28 -3.94
N ILE A 105 5.23 -4.99 -4.03
CA ILE A 105 4.71 -3.63 -4.23
C ILE A 105 4.17 -3.12 -2.90
N LEU A 106 4.70 -2.01 -2.43
CA LEU A 106 4.21 -1.33 -1.23
C LEU A 106 3.74 0.07 -1.61
N ALA A 107 2.46 0.34 -1.42
CA ALA A 107 1.89 1.67 -1.62
C ALA A 107 1.70 2.33 -0.26
N SER A 108 2.66 3.13 0.15
CA SER A 108 2.68 3.92 1.38
C SER A 108 3.88 4.87 1.38
N GLY A 109 3.74 6.00 2.03
CA GLY A 109 4.85 6.94 2.25
C GLY A 109 5.45 6.86 3.65
N ASP A 110 5.01 5.93 4.48
CA ASP A 110 5.42 5.84 5.89
C ASP A 110 6.86 5.33 6.01
N GLY A 111 7.73 6.17 6.58
CA GLY A 111 9.15 5.86 6.76
C GLY A 111 9.44 4.67 7.66
N ASP A 112 8.51 4.29 8.52
CA ASP A 112 8.69 3.14 9.40
C ASP A 112 8.86 1.83 8.62
N PHE A 113 8.46 1.80 7.34
CA PHE A 113 8.67 0.64 6.48
C PHE A 113 10.10 0.52 5.92
N ASP A 114 10.98 1.49 6.14
CA ASP A 114 12.34 1.44 5.59
C ASP A 114 13.13 0.22 6.07
N ILE A 115 13.00 -0.12 7.34
CA ILE A 115 13.64 -1.32 7.93
C ILE A 115 13.16 -2.59 7.26
N LEU A 116 11.84 -2.69 7.04
CA LEU A 116 11.25 -3.83 6.34
C LEU A 116 11.78 -3.96 4.93
N VAL A 117 11.81 -2.86 4.18
CA VAL A 117 12.28 -2.85 2.79
C VAL A 117 13.73 -3.32 2.71
N LYS A 118 14.59 -2.81 3.58
CA LYS A 118 16.00 -3.23 3.65
C LYS A 118 16.12 -4.74 3.91
N LYS A 119 15.33 -5.25 4.84
CA LYS A 119 15.32 -6.68 5.19
C LYS A 119 14.89 -7.55 4.01
N LEU A 120 13.87 -7.13 3.28
CA LEU A 120 13.36 -7.87 2.12
C LEU A 120 14.42 -7.98 1.02
N ILE A 121 15.14 -6.91 0.78
CA ILE A 121 16.19 -6.90 -0.24
C ILE A 121 17.38 -7.73 0.21
N GLU A 122 17.84 -7.59 1.45
CA GLU A 122 19.02 -8.28 1.97
C GLU A 122 18.79 -9.77 2.15
N LYS A 123 17.69 -10.16 2.80
CA LYS A 123 17.45 -11.55 3.19
C LYS A 123 16.79 -12.36 2.08
N TYR A 124 15.81 -11.79 1.41
CA TYR A 124 14.98 -12.51 0.43
C TYR A 124 15.37 -12.21 -1.01
N ASN A 125 16.32 -11.30 -1.22
CA ASN A 125 16.72 -10.85 -2.55
C ASN A 125 15.52 -10.35 -3.37
N SER A 126 14.55 -9.75 -2.69
CA SER A 126 13.33 -9.25 -3.32
C SER A 126 13.60 -7.97 -4.09
N ILE A 127 12.81 -7.73 -5.14
CA ILE A 127 12.69 -6.41 -5.76
C ILE A 127 11.52 -5.73 -5.06
N VAL A 128 11.75 -4.59 -4.44
CA VAL A 128 10.70 -3.85 -3.73
C VAL A 128 10.44 -2.53 -4.44
N GLU A 129 9.22 -2.37 -4.95
CA GLU A 129 8.75 -1.15 -5.59
C GLU A 129 7.83 -0.41 -4.64
N VAL A 130 8.17 0.81 -4.28
CA VAL A 130 7.38 1.64 -3.39
C VAL A 130 6.66 2.72 -4.20
N TYR A 131 5.35 2.79 -4.01
CA TYR A 131 4.49 3.83 -4.59
C TYR A 131 4.09 4.81 -3.50
N GLY A 132 4.30 6.08 -3.70
CA GLY A 132 3.93 7.10 -2.73
C GLY A 132 3.85 8.48 -3.34
N VAL A 133 3.23 9.40 -2.60
CA VAL A 133 3.25 10.82 -2.94
C VAL A 133 4.60 11.36 -2.51
N LYS A 134 5.41 11.74 -3.49
CA LYS A 134 6.84 12.05 -3.27
C LYS A 134 7.06 13.07 -2.15
N GLN A 135 6.27 14.14 -2.14
CA GLN A 135 6.41 15.23 -1.17
C GLN A 135 6.12 14.79 0.27
N LEU A 136 5.38 13.69 0.44
CA LEU A 136 4.97 13.16 1.75
C LEU A 136 5.49 11.75 2.01
N THR A 137 6.45 11.30 1.21
CA THR A 137 7.13 10.01 1.41
C THR A 137 8.47 10.26 2.11
N ALA A 138 8.73 9.49 3.17
CA ALA A 138 9.99 9.60 3.90
C ALA A 138 11.18 9.31 2.97
N ILE A 139 12.20 10.14 3.05
CA ILE A 139 13.42 10.01 2.21
C ILE A 139 14.09 8.66 2.45
N SER A 140 14.11 8.18 3.70
CA SER A 140 14.68 6.87 4.03
C SER A 140 13.99 5.73 3.31
N LEU A 141 12.67 5.81 3.13
CA LEU A 141 11.90 4.81 2.40
C LEU A 141 12.21 4.86 0.90
N ILE A 142 12.25 6.06 0.32
CA ILE A 142 12.61 6.24 -1.09
C ILE A 142 13.98 5.64 -1.38
N LYS A 143 14.95 5.90 -0.51
CA LYS A 143 16.33 5.42 -0.70
C LYS A 143 16.47 3.92 -0.49
N SER A 144 15.64 3.33 0.35
CA SER A 144 15.71 1.89 0.65
C SER A 144 15.13 1.03 -0.46
N ALA A 145 14.13 1.53 -1.17
CA ALA A 145 13.41 0.78 -2.20
C ALA A 145 14.31 0.45 -3.40
N SER A 146 14.04 -0.69 -4.03
CA SER A 146 14.67 -1.02 -5.31
C SER A 146 14.26 -0.01 -6.37
N LYS A 147 13.00 0.44 -6.33
CA LYS A 147 12.46 1.47 -7.20
C LYS A 147 11.39 2.25 -6.45
N PHE A 148 11.43 3.56 -6.55
CA PHE A 148 10.35 4.42 -6.05
C PHE A 148 9.57 4.99 -7.23
N ILE A 149 8.25 4.86 -7.19
CA ILE A 149 7.36 5.41 -8.21
C ILE A 149 6.50 6.49 -7.54
N SER A 150 6.69 7.74 -7.99
CA SER A 150 5.88 8.86 -7.52
C SER A 150 4.47 8.76 -8.07
N ILE A 151 3.47 8.95 -7.19
CA ILE A 151 2.06 9.00 -7.61
C ILE A 151 1.82 10.34 -8.29
N GLU A 152 1.58 10.29 -9.59
CA GLU A 152 1.36 11.46 -10.44
C GLU A 152 0.05 11.28 -11.23
N SER A 153 -0.18 12.13 -12.23
CA SER A 153 -1.44 12.20 -12.95
C SER A 153 -1.92 10.89 -13.56
N ASP A 154 -1.01 10.01 -13.95
CA ASP A 154 -1.35 8.69 -14.52
C ASP A 154 -1.98 7.73 -13.50
N LEU A 155 -1.81 8.01 -12.21
CA LEU A 155 -2.35 7.22 -11.09
C LEU A 155 -3.40 7.99 -10.28
N LEU A 156 -3.92 9.09 -10.80
CA LEU A 156 -4.91 9.94 -10.13
C LEU A 156 -6.20 10.02 -10.93
N LEU A 157 -7.32 10.09 -10.20
CA LEU A 157 -8.65 10.32 -10.79
C LEU A 157 -8.95 11.79 -10.91
#